data_efe152335dd8375fe0ad21b36f3503f0
#
_entry.id   efe152335dd8375fe0ad21b36f3503f0
#
_cell.length_a   1.000
_cell.length_b   1.000
_cell.length_c   1.000
_cell.angle_alpha   90.00
_cell.angle_beta   90.00
_cell.angle_gamma   90.00
#
_symmetry.space_group_name_H-M   'P 1'
#
loop_
_entity.id
_entity.type
_entity.pdbx_description
1 polymer ?
#
loop_
_entity_poly.entity_id
_entity_poly.type
_entity_poly.pdbx_seq_one_letter_code
_entity_poly.pdbx_strand_id
1 'polypeptide(L)'
;MRIIGLTGGIGSGKSFVAQVAEKYFSVLHISSDEIARRQMQKGGISYKRVVEEFSGMTDDLLCEDGEINRTALSKLVMNDPVLLKKLDAITHPAVIDEINTIIAIEDERKIFSAVMVETALLYEAGIDRMCDEVWYVYAPLATRSSRLIKMRGYSTEKTEMFLKNQQPEEEFLRRSDRTVPNGEDVTESDMIKIISAYLNC
;
A
#
# COMPACT_ATOMS: atom_id res chain seq x y z
N MET A 1 -1.01 -19.98 7.87
CA MET A 1 -1.33 -18.61 8.42
C MET A 1 -2.29 -17.93 7.47
N ARG A 2 -3.36 -17.25 7.96
CA ARG A 2 -4.35 -16.55 7.11
C ARG A 2 -3.74 -15.28 6.50
N ILE A 3 -3.90 -15.05 5.19
CA ILE A 3 -3.38 -13.90 4.48
C ILE A 3 -4.52 -12.94 4.17
N ILE A 4 -4.46 -11.72 4.73
CA ILE A 4 -5.47 -10.69 4.59
C ILE A 4 -4.89 -9.55 3.76
N GLY A 5 -5.47 -9.27 2.60
CA GLY A 5 -5.17 -8.08 1.81
C GLY A 5 -5.91 -6.87 2.37
N LEU A 6 -5.19 -5.81 2.73
CA LEU A 6 -5.78 -4.57 3.23
C LEU A 6 -5.63 -3.46 2.19
N THR A 7 -6.75 -3.08 1.59
CA THR A 7 -6.78 -2.05 0.54
C THR A 7 -7.73 -0.90 0.87
N GLY A 8 -7.70 0.14 0.05
CA GLY A 8 -8.56 1.32 0.22
C GLY A 8 -7.92 2.57 -0.34
N GLY A 9 -8.71 3.58 -0.58
CA GLY A 9 -8.25 4.84 -1.14
C GLY A 9 -7.24 5.58 -0.26
N ILE A 10 -6.51 6.52 -0.87
CA ILE A 10 -5.62 7.42 -0.13
C ILE A 10 -6.39 8.17 0.96
N GLY A 11 -5.85 8.26 2.16
CA GLY A 11 -6.51 8.91 3.31
C GLY A 11 -7.59 8.06 4.01
N SER A 12 -7.87 6.83 3.56
CA SER A 12 -8.85 5.94 4.22
C SER A 12 -8.40 5.45 5.60
N GLY A 13 -7.07 5.42 5.86
CA GLY A 13 -6.51 5.01 7.15
C GLY A 13 -6.17 3.52 7.23
N LYS A 14 -5.79 2.90 6.12
CA LYS A 14 -5.28 1.51 6.07
C LYS A 14 -4.22 1.23 7.14
N SER A 15 -3.21 2.08 7.21
CA SER A 15 -2.11 1.93 8.18
C SER A 15 -2.60 1.98 9.64
N PHE A 16 -3.63 2.76 9.94
CA PHE A 16 -4.25 2.76 11.27
C PHE A 16 -4.90 1.41 11.57
N VAL A 17 -5.66 0.86 10.64
CA VAL A 17 -6.29 -0.47 10.78
C VAL A 17 -5.23 -1.55 10.98
N ALA A 18 -4.17 -1.55 10.15
CA ALA A 18 -3.08 -2.51 10.24
C ALA A 18 -2.32 -2.40 11.58
N GLN A 19 -2.02 -1.19 12.04
CA GLN A 19 -1.37 -0.96 13.34
C GLN A 19 -2.21 -1.43 14.53
N VAL A 20 -3.54 -1.22 14.48
CA VAL A 20 -4.45 -1.75 15.50
C VAL A 20 -4.47 -3.28 15.48
N ALA A 21 -4.50 -3.90 14.28
CA ALA A 21 -4.43 -5.35 14.14
C ALA A 21 -3.12 -5.91 14.73
N GLU A 22 -2.00 -5.32 14.42
CA GLU A 22 -0.68 -5.72 14.91
C GLU A 22 -0.56 -5.54 16.45
N LYS A 23 -1.05 -4.43 16.97
CA LYS A 23 -0.92 -4.08 18.40
C LYS A 23 -1.77 -4.96 19.32
N TYR A 24 -2.97 -5.35 18.90
CA TYR A 24 -3.97 -6.01 19.77
C TYR A 24 -4.25 -7.46 19.41
N PHE A 25 -3.78 -7.95 18.28
CA PHE A 25 -4.02 -9.30 17.80
C PHE A 25 -2.71 -9.93 17.34
N SER A 26 -2.67 -11.25 17.25
CA SER A 26 -1.50 -11.97 16.70
C SER A 26 -1.46 -11.86 15.16
N VAL A 27 -1.38 -10.63 14.65
CA VAL A 27 -1.36 -10.30 13.22
C VAL A 27 -0.04 -9.64 12.87
N LEU A 28 0.64 -10.16 11.85
CA LEU A 28 1.81 -9.51 11.26
C LEU A 28 1.35 -8.45 10.27
N HIS A 29 1.83 -7.22 10.40
CA HIS A 29 1.60 -6.17 9.40
C HIS A 29 2.75 -6.11 8.40
N ILE A 30 2.43 -6.17 7.10
CA ILE A 30 3.36 -5.99 5.98
C ILE A 30 2.87 -4.83 5.12
N SER A 31 3.67 -3.77 4.98
CA SER A 31 3.41 -2.66 4.07
C SER A 31 4.14 -2.86 2.75
N SER A 32 3.40 -3.10 1.66
CA SER A 32 3.99 -3.23 0.32
C SER A 32 4.67 -1.94 -0.15
N ASP A 33 4.13 -0.77 0.24
CA ASP A 33 4.68 0.54 -0.10
C ASP A 33 6.05 0.76 0.59
N GLU A 34 6.23 0.25 1.82
CA GLU A 34 7.51 0.30 2.53
C GLU A 34 8.53 -0.65 1.92
N ILE A 35 8.12 -1.85 1.54
CA ILE A 35 8.98 -2.80 0.82
C ILE A 35 9.44 -2.18 -0.50
N ALA A 36 8.52 -1.67 -1.33
CA ALA A 36 8.86 -1.03 -2.60
C ALA A 36 9.85 0.13 -2.40
N ARG A 37 9.62 0.95 -1.35
CA ARG A 37 10.50 2.06 -1.02
C ARG A 37 11.91 1.60 -0.64
N ARG A 38 12.04 0.57 0.18
CA ARG A 38 13.32 0.00 0.60
C ARG A 38 14.06 -0.64 -0.57
N GLN A 39 13.37 -1.38 -1.42
CA GLN A 39 13.95 -2.03 -2.60
C GLN A 39 14.47 -1.04 -3.64
N MET A 40 13.93 0.17 -3.70
CA MET A 40 14.41 1.24 -4.59
C MET A 40 15.49 2.13 -3.96
N GLN A 41 15.90 1.91 -2.71
CA GLN A 41 17.08 2.57 -2.14
C GLN A 41 18.36 2.00 -2.73
N LYS A 42 19.44 2.75 -2.68
CA LYS A 42 20.77 2.33 -3.15
C LYS A 42 21.19 1.00 -2.53
N GLY A 43 21.46 0.02 -3.38
CA GLY A 43 21.73 -1.35 -2.96
C GLY A 43 20.50 -2.25 -2.82
N GLY A 44 19.29 -1.71 -2.94
CA GLY A 44 18.06 -2.50 -2.96
C GLY A 44 17.88 -3.30 -4.26
N ILE A 45 17.05 -4.34 -4.20
CA ILE A 45 16.90 -5.31 -5.31
C ILE A 45 16.37 -4.67 -6.60
N SER A 46 15.48 -3.68 -6.50
CA SER A 46 14.91 -2.97 -7.65
C SER A 46 15.75 -1.78 -8.12
N TYR A 47 16.65 -1.26 -7.26
CA TYR A 47 17.43 -0.06 -7.52
C TYR A 47 18.19 -0.13 -8.85
N LYS A 48 19.00 -1.17 -9.04
CA LYS A 48 19.85 -1.31 -10.22
C LYS A 48 19.02 -1.35 -11.50
N ARG A 49 17.95 -2.13 -11.52
CA ARG A 49 17.07 -2.27 -12.69
C ARG A 49 16.33 -0.97 -13.01
N VAL A 50 15.88 -0.24 -11.99
CA VAL A 50 15.24 1.08 -12.18
C VAL A 50 16.24 2.09 -12.73
N VAL A 51 17.46 2.14 -12.20
CA VAL A 51 18.51 3.03 -12.73
C VAL A 51 18.85 2.65 -14.16
N GLU A 52 19.05 1.38 -14.48
CA GLU A 52 19.35 0.92 -15.86
C GLU A 52 18.24 1.26 -16.84
N GLU A 53 16.96 1.06 -16.47
CA GLU A 53 15.82 1.30 -17.36
C GLU A 53 15.55 2.79 -17.60
N PHE A 54 15.76 3.64 -16.58
CA PHE A 54 15.36 5.05 -16.64
C PHE A 54 16.54 6.01 -16.81
N SER A 55 17.81 5.53 -16.80
CA SER A 55 18.98 6.35 -17.08
C SER A 55 18.91 6.97 -18.48
N GLY A 56 19.20 8.25 -18.57
CA GLY A 56 19.14 9.02 -19.83
C GLY A 56 17.75 9.49 -20.22
N MET A 57 16.70 9.15 -19.47
CA MET A 57 15.35 9.70 -19.68
C MET A 57 15.12 11.02 -18.91
N THR A 58 15.93 11.29 -17.91
CA THR A 58 15.99 12.54 -17.16
C THR A 58 17.38 12.72 -16.55
N ASP A 59 17.91 13.93 -16.56
CA ASP A 59 19.22 14.25 -15.98
C ASP A 59 19.20 14.16 -14.45
N ASP A 60 18.02 14.30 -13.85
CA ASP A 60 17.82 14.33 -12.39
C ASP A 60 17.37 12.99 -11.80
N LEU A 61 17.57 11.85 -12.49
CA LEU A 61 17.14 10.54 -12.00
C LEU A 61 17.78 10.17 -10.65
N LEU A 62 19.03 10.57 -10.43
CA LEU A 62 19.77 10.32 -9.21
C LEU A 62 20.05 11.61 -8.48
N CYS A 63 19.98 11.54 -7.14
CA CYS A 63 20.49 12.59 -6.25
C CYS A 63 22.02 12.55 -6.18
N GLU A 64 22.66 13.56 -5.58
CA GLU A 64 24.13 13.65 -5.41
C GLU A 64 24.71 12.46 -4.63
N ASP A 65 23.96 11.89 -3.68
CA ASP A 65 24.33 10.71 -2.90
C ASP A 65 24.14 9.39 -3.66
N GLY A 66 23.61 9.47 -4.87
CA GLY A 66 23.31 8.32 -5.73
C GLY A 66 21.99 7.63 -5.41
N GLU A 67 21.16 8.15 -4.52
CA GLU A 67 19.79 7.65 -4.34
C GLU A 67 18.88 8.06 -5.51
N ILE A 68 17.84 7.25 -5.78
CA ILE A 68 16.84 7.60 -6.81
C ILE A 68 16.07 8.85 -6.37
N ASN A 69 16.09 9.87 -7.20
CA ASN A 69 15.23 11.04 -7.05
C ASN A 69 13.78 10.67 -7.36
N ARG A 70 13.04 10.30 -6.32
CA ARG A 70 11.65 9.83 -6.44
C ARG A 70 10.71 10.87 -7.04
N THR A 71 11.01 12.15 -6.82
CA THR A 71 10.21 13.23 -7.39
C THR A 71 10.41 13.31 -8.90
N ALA A 72 11.63 13.18 -9.39
CA ALA A 72 11.93 13.15 -10.82
C ALA A 72 11.36 11.90 -11.48
N LEU A 73 11.61 10.72 -10.90
CA LEU A 73 11.05 9.46 -11.40
C LEU A 73 9.52 9.49 -11.43
N SER A 74 8.87 9.95 -10.36
CA SER A 74 7.41 10.07 -10.30
C SER A 74 6.87 11.00 -11.39
N LYS A 75 7.48 12.17 -11.60
CA LYS A 75 7.08 13.08 -12.69
C LYS A 75 7.21 12.44 -14.07
N LEU A 76 8.28 11.66 -14.27
CA LEU A 76 8.54 10.98 -15.54
C LEU A 76 7.44 9.94 -15.82
N VAL A 77 7.13 9.06 -14.86
CA VAL A 77 6.20 7.94 -15.07
C VAL A 77 4.72 8.37 -15.00
N MET A 78 4.37 9.41 -14.22
CA MET A 78 2.98 9.89 -14.13
C MET A 78 2.45 10.47 -15.44
N ASN A 79 3.33 10.94 -16.32
CA ASN A 79 2.96 11.55 -17.59
C ASN A 79 3.06 10.54 -18.77
N ASP A 80 3.56 9.34 -18.54
CA ASP A 80 3.72 8.32 -19.56
C ASP A 80 3.30 6.92 -19.04
N PRO A 81 2.12 6.42 -19.48
CA PRO A 81 1.63 5.10 -19.07
C PRO A 81 2.55 3.94 -19.47
N VAL A 82 3.39 4.10 -20.50
CA VAL A 82 4.34 3.06 -20.92
C VAL A 82 5.49 2.99 -19.92
N LEU A 83 6.00 4.14 -19.51
CA LEU A 83 7.05 4.21 -18.49
C LEU A 83 6.55 3.75 -17.11
N LEU A 84 5.31 4.08 -16.77
CA LEU A 84 4.68 3.56 -15.54
C LEU A 84 4.63 2.02 -15.56
N LYS A 85 4.17 1.41 -16.64
CA LYS A 85 4.15 -0.06 -16.79
C LYS A 85 5.55 -0.69 -16.70
N LYS A 86 6.58 -0.03 -17.20
CA LYS A 86 7.97 -0.51 -17.05
C LYS A 86 8.43 -0.48 -15.60
N LEU A 87 8.12 0.59 -14.86
CA LEU A 87 8.42 0.70 -13.44
C LEU A 87 7.69 -0.39 -12.65
N ASP A 88 6.40 -0.58 -12.91
CA ASP A 88 5.58 -1.61 -12.28
C ASP A 88 6.12 -3.02 -12.55
N ALA A 89 6.54 -3.31 -13.79
CA ALA A 89 7.12 -4.60 -14.17
C ALA A 89 8.47 -4.90 -13.47
N ILE A 90 9.18 -3.86 -13.01
CA ILE A 90 10.40 -4.03 -12.20
C ILE A 90 10.05 -4.21 -10.72
N THR A 91 9.13 -3.39 -10.19
CA THR A 91 8.90 -3.26 -8.76
C THR A 91 7.90 -4.27 -8.22
N HIS A 92 6.78 -4.53 -8.92
CA HIS A 92 5.72 -5.39 -8.40
C HIS A 92 6.18 -6.84 -8.15
N PRO A 93 6.87 -7.51 -9.09
CA PRO A 93 7.34 -8.88 -8.84
C PRO A 93 8.30 -8.96 -7.65
N ALA A 94 9.23 -8.01 -7.54
CA ALA A 94 10.19 -7.98 -6.45
C ALA A 94 9.52 -7.78 -5.07
N VAL A 95 8.50 -6.93 -5.01
CA VAL A 95 7.71 -6.72 -3.78
C VAL A 95 6.93 -7.98 -3.42
N ILE A 96 6.28 -8.63 -4.39
CA ILE A 96 5.53 -9.86 -4.18
C ILE A 96 6.44 -11.00 -3.69
N ASP A 97 7.62 -11.15 -4.28
CA ASP A 97 8.60 -12.17 -3.88
C ASP A 97 9.07 -11.96 -2.44
N GLU A 98 9.29 -10.71 -2.03
CA GLU A 98 9.66 -10.40 -0.66
C GLU A 98 8.51 -10.64 0.33
N ILE A 99 7.27 -10.26 -0.02
CA ILE A 99 6.08 -10.55 0.79
C ILE A 99 5.95 -12.07 0.98
N ASN A 100 6.04 -12.87 -0.09
CA ASN A 100 5.97 -14.32 -0.03
C ASN A 100 7.07 -14.92 0.87
N THR A 101 8.28 -14.37 0.79
CA THR A 101 9.41 -14.81 1.61
C THR A 101 9.14 -14.54 3.10
N ILE A 102 8.65 -13.34 3.44
CA ILE A 102 8.28 -12.98 4.82
C ILE A 102 7.19 -13.91 5.34
N ILE A 103 6.12 -14.12 4.55
CA ILE A 103 5.00 -14.99 4.91
C ILE A 103 5.49 -16.42 5.18
N ALA A 104 6.34 -16.97 4.30
CA ALA A 104 6.87 -18.34 4.46
C ALA A 104 7.67 -18.48 5.76
N ILE A 105 8.57 -17.54 6.06
CA ILE A 105 9.38 -17.54 7.28
C ILE A 105 8.49 -17.46 8.53
N GLU A 106 7.50 -16.55 8.52
CA GLU A 106 6.66 -16.34 9.71
C GLU A 106 5.61 -17.46 9.89
N ASP A 107 5.19 -18.11 8.78
CA ASP A 107 4.32 -19.28 8.90
C ASP A 107 5.04 -20.48 9.54
N GLU A 108 6.34 -20.66 9.29
CA GLU A 108 7.14 -21.67 9.96
C GLU A 108 7.29 -21.40 11.47
N ARG A 109 7.42 -20.14 11.86
CA ARG A 109 7.56 -19.72 13.26
C ARG A 109 6.30 -19.92 14.09
N LYS A 110 5.12 -19.93 13.47
CA LYS A 110 3.80 -20.09 14.13
C LYS A 110 3.50 -19.07 15.23
N ILE A 111 4.08 -17.87 15.15
CA ILE A 111 3.87 -16.78 16.13
C ILE A 111 2.58 -16.02 15.83
N PHE A 112 2.32 -15.81 14.54
CA PHE A 112 1.16 -15.05 14.08
C PHE A 112 0.04 -15.97 13.60
N SER A 113 -1.21 -15.61 13.88
CA SER A 113 -2.41 -16.30 13.38
C SER A 113 -2.78 -15.82 11.95
N ALA A 114 -2.45 -14.58 11.63
CA ALA A 114 -2.69 -13.98 10.34
C ALA A 114 -1.58 -13.00 9.96
N VAL A 115 -1.47 -12.72 8.66
CA VAL A 115 -0.70 -11.62 8.11
C VAL A 115 -1.65 -10.66 7.39
N MET A 116 -1.42 -9.36 7.57
CA MET A 116 -2.16 -8.29 6.90
C MET A 116 -1.22 -7.55 5.95
N VAL A 117 -1.45 -7.71 4.65
CA VAL A 117 -0.68 -7.05 3.60
C VAL A 117 -1.37 -5.74 3.21
N GLU A 118 -0.82 -4.63 3.69
CA GLU A 118 -1.30 -3.28 3.38
C GLU A 118 -0.75 -2.80 2.04
N THR A 119 -1.66 -2.40 1.15
CA THR A 119 -1.30 -1.77 -0.12
C THR A 119 -2.43 -0.93 -0.70
N ALA A 120 -2.09 0.14 -1.42
CA ALA A 120 -3.05 0.91 -2.21
C ALA A 120 -3.32 0.27 -3.57
N LEU A 121 -2.39 -0.54 -4.10
CA LEU A 121 -2.40 -1.14 -5.44
C LEU A 121 -2.61 -2.66 -5.39
N LEU A 122 -3.49 -3.14 -4.49
CA LEU A 122 -3.71 -4.56 -4.23
C LEU A 122 -4.03 -5.34 -5.52
N TYR A 123 -4.92 -4.80 -6.29
CA TYR A 123 -5.46 -5.43 -7.50
C TYR A 123 -4.56 -5.22 -8.72
N GLU A 124 -3.97 -4.05 -8.84
CA GLU A 124 -3.07 -3.68 -9.93
C GLU A 124 -1.76 -4.49 -9.89
N ALA A 125 -1.24 -4.70 -8.68
CA ALA A 125 -0.05 -5.52 -8.47
C ALA A 125 -0.35 -7.03 -8.46
N GLY A 126 -1.63 -7.44 -8.41
CA GLY A 126 -2.02 -8.84 -8.34
C GLY A 126 -1.79 -9.50 -6.99
N ILE A 127 -1.63 -8.70 -5.92
CA ILE A 127 -1.43 -9.18 -4.54
C ILE A 127 -2.71 -9.85 -4.00
N ASP A 128 -3.88 -9.45 -4.50
CA ASP A 128 -5.16 -10.08 -4.17
C ASP A 128 -5.18 -11.59 -4.39
N ARG A 129 -4.41 -12.09 -5.38
CA ARG A 129 -4.35 -13.53 -5.72
C ARG A 129 -3.73 -14.42 -4.67
N MET A 130 -2.93 -13.84 -3.77
CA MET A 130 -2.30 -14.57 -2.68
C MET A 130 -3.07 -14.42 -1.35
N CYS A 131 -4.11 -13.58 -1.32
CA CYS A 131 -4.90 -13.33 -0.12
C CYS A 131 -6.04 -14.35 0.01
N ASP A 132 -6.24 -14.84 1.23
CA ASP A 132 -7.41 -15.65 1.59
C ASP A 132 -8.66 -14.77 1.68
N GLU A 133 -8.48 -13.50 1.97
CA GLU A 133 -9.55 -12.52 2.17
C GLU A 133 -9.01 -11.10 1.92
N VAL A 134 -9.87 -10.24 1.37
CA VAL A 134 -9.56 -8.83 1.11
C VAL A 134 -10.47 -7.92 1.94
N TRP A 135 -9.86 -7.04 2.73
CA TRP A 135 -10.54 -6.02 3.51
C TRP A 135 -10.39 -4.64 2.86
N TYR A 136 -11.51 -4.00 2.57
CA TYR A 136 -11.56 -2.64 2.07
C TYR A 136 -11.74 -1.64 3.21
N VAL A 137 -10.76 -0.77 3.45
CA VAL A 137 -10.87 0.32 4.42
C VAL A 137 -11.59 1.49 3.80
N TYR A 138 -12.81 1.70 4.26
CA TYR A 138 -13.69 2.77 3.82
C TYR A 138 -13.64 3.99 4.73
N ALA A 139 -13.50 5.17 4.14
CA ALA A 139 -13.76 6.44 4.81
C ALA A 139 -14.42 7.42 3.82
N PRO A 140 -15.39 8.22 4.27
CA PRO A 140 -16.05 9.22 3.43
C PRO A 140 -15.03 10.15 2.75
N LEU A 141 -15.34 10.60 1.54
CA LEU A 141 -14.44 11.44 0.74
C LEU A 141 -14.01 12.72 1.50
N ALA A 142 -14.94 13.35 2.22
CA ALA A 142 -14.63 14.52 3.04
C ALA A 142 -13.60 14.23 4.13
N THR A 143 -13.74 13.09 4.83
CA THR A 143 -12.80 12.62 5.85
C THR A 143 -11.42 12.35 5.25
N ARG A 144 -11.37 11.69 4.10
CA ARG A 144 -10.11 11.42 3.39
C ARG A 144 -9.41 12.69 2.96
N SER A 145 -10.14 13.63 2.37
CA SER A 145 -9.63 14.96 1.99
C SER A 145 -9.08 15.73 3.19
N SER A 146 -9.84 15.78 4.29
CA SER A 146 -9.41 16.42 5.55
C SER A 146 -8.10 15.81 6.09
N ARG A 147 -7.99 14.48 6.10
CA ARG A 147 -6.77 13.77 6.55
C ARG A 147 -5.56 14.08 5.66
N LEU A 148 -5.72 14.14 4.34
CA LEU A 148 -4.64 14.45 3.41
C LEU A 148 -4.11 15.87 3.61
N ILE A 149 -5.00 16.83 3.78
CA ILE A 149 -4.63 18.24 4.00
C ILE A 149 -3.99 18.40 5.39
N LYS A 150 -4.68 17.98 6.46
CA LYS A 150 -4.25 18.23 7.83
C LYS A 150 -3.05 17.40 8.29
N MET A 151 -3.01 16.11 7.90
CA MET A 151 -1.99 15.18 8.42
C MET A 151 -0.80 15.00 7.47
N ARG A 152 -1.01 15.15 6.15
CA ARG A 152 0.06 15.01 5.15
C ARG A 152 0.52 16.33 4.53
N GLY A 153 -0.13 17.45 4.88
CA GLY A 153 0.22 18.77 4.37
C GLY A 153 0.03 18.93 2.85
N TYR A 154 -0.88 18.17 2.25
CA TYR A 154 -1.16 18.30 0.83
C TYR A 154 -1.96 19.58 0.57
N SER A 155 -1.70 20.25 -0.57
CA SER A 155 -2.56 21.32 -1.04
C SER A 155 -3.93 20.77 -1.47
N THR A 156 -4.92 21.62 -1.57
CA THR A 156 -6.27 21.26 -2.03
C THR A 156 -6.22 20.66 -3.44
N GLU A 157 -5.48 21.30 -4.35
CA GLU A 157 -5.33 20.86 -5.75
C GLU A 157 -4.68 19.48 -5.84
N LYS A 158 -3.60 19.25 -5.06
CA LYS A 158 -2.94 17.95 -5.00
C LYS A 158 -3.86 16.88 -4.43
N THR A 159 -4.65 17.22 -3.41
CA THR A 159 -5.62 16.31 -2.80
C THR A 159 -6.70 15.91 -3.80
N GLU A 160 -7.30 16.85 -4.50
CA GLU A 160 -8.32 16.60 -5.53
C GLU A 160 -7.76 15.73 -6.67
N MET A 161 -6.55 16.03 -7.14
CA MET A 161 -5.87 15.22 -8.17
C MET A 161 -5.73 13.76 -7.76
N PHE A 162 -5.25 13.49 -6.53
CA PHE A 162 -5.10 12.12 -6.04
C PHE A 162 -6.44 11.41 -5.87
N LEU A 163 -7.44 12.10 -5.32
CA LEU A 163 -8.77 11.50 -5.11
C LEU A 163 -9.48 11.18 -6.43
N LYS A 164 -9.30 12.02 -7.45
CA LYS A 164 -9.90 11.83 -8.79
C LYS A 164 -9.26 10.66 -9.56
N ASN A 165 -7.96 10.41 -9.35
CA ASN A 165 -7.22 9.39 -10.10
C ASN A 165 -7.26 8.00 -9.44
N GLN A 166 -8.06 7.83 -8.40
CA GLN A 166 -8.24 6.52 -7.76
C GLN A 166 -9.32 5.69 -8.43
N GLN A 167 -9.26 4.38 -8.22
CA GLN A 167 -10.35 3.50 -8.60
C GLN A 167 -11.66 3.94 -7.93
N PRO A 168 -12.81 3.80 -8.62
CA PRO A 168 -14.12 4.06 -8.04
C PRO A 168 -14.36 3.17 -6.80
N GLU A 169 -15.09 3.72 -5.82
CA GLU A 169 -15.44 3.01 -4.58
C GLU A 169 -16.16 1.69 -4.85
N GLU A 170 -17.02 1.67 -5.85
CA GLU A 170 -17.78 0.49 -6.29
C GLU A 170 -16.87 -0.69 -6.67
N GLU A 171 -15.71 -0.42 -7.27
CA GLU A 171 -14.74 -1.47 -7.62
C GLU A 171 -14.10 -2.07 -6.38
N PHE A 172 -13.77 -1.27 -5.37
CA PHE A 172 -13.30 -1.79 -4.10
C PHE A 172 -14.36 -2.65 -3.41
N LEU A 173 -15.59 -2.16 -3.32
CA LEU A 173 -16.70 -2.88 -2.71
C LEU A 173 -17.00 -4.21 -3.42
N ARG A 174 -16.97 -4.23 -4.75
CA ARG A 174 -17.24 -5.42 -5.55
C ARG A 174 -16.18 -6.52 -5.38
N ARG A 175 -14.92 -6.13 -5.14
CA ARG A 175 -13.77 -7.04 -5.13
C ARG A 175 -13.28 -7.39 -3.72
N SER A 176 -13.87 -6.82 -2.69
CA SER A 176 -13.48 -7.07 -1.31
C SER A 176 -14.49 -7.96 -0.60
N ASP A 177 -14.00 -8.79 0.31
CA ASP A 177 -14.84 -9.68 1.13
C ASP A 177 -15.46 -8.94 2.30
N ARG A 178 -14.76 -7.93 2.83
CA ARG A 178 -15.23 -7.13 3.97
C ARG A 178 -14.95 -5.65 3.79
N THR A 179 -15.82 -4.83 4.36
CA THR A 179 -15.63 -3.38 4.45
C THR A 179 -15.36 -2.98 5.89
N VAL A 180 -14.18 -2.37 6.13
CA VAL A 180 -13.78 -1.82 7.43
C VAL A 180 -14.11 -0.34 7.46
N PRO A 181 -15.16 0.09 8.17
CA PRO A 181 -15.51 1.51 8.28
C PRO A 181 -14.46 2.23 9.13
N ASN A 182 -13.97 3.37 8.61
CA ASN A 182 -12.98 4.22 9.29
C ASN A 182 -13.29 5.70 9.06
N GLY A 183 -14.50 6.12 9.43
CA GLY A 183 -14.94 7.53 9.44
C GLY A 183 -14.25 8.38 10.51
N GLU A 184 -14.71 9.63 10.68
CA GLU A 184 -14.14 10.55 11.68
C GLU A 184 -14.43 10.12 13.13
N ASP A 185 -15.59 9.50 13.34
CA ASP A 185 -16.07 9.09 14.68
C ASP A 185 -15.55 7.71 15.10
N VAL A 186 -14.82 7.00 14.26
CA VAL A 186 -14.29 5.67 14.58
C VAL A 186 -13.08 5.79 15.48
N THR A 187 -13.22 5.32 16.70
CA THR A 187 -12.15 5.29 17.70
C THR A 187 -11.28 4.03 17.57
N GLU A 188 -10.11 4.03 18.23
CA GLU A 188 -9.27 2.82 18.32
C GLU A 188 -10.04 1.66 18.98
N SER A 189 -10.87 1.93 19.99
CA SER A 189 -11.71 0.93 20.65
C SER A 189 -12.75 0.31 19.70
N ASP A 190 -13.34 1.11 18.83
CA ASP A 190 -14.30 0.60 17.84
C ASP A 190 -13.58 -0.23 16.77
N MET A 191 -12.39 0.20 16.35
CA MET A 191 -11.57 -0.55 15.40
C MET A 191 -11.16 -1.91 15.98
N ILE A 192 -10.79 -1.99 17.25
CA ILE A 192 -10.51 -3.26 17.92
C ILE A 192 -11.73 -4.21 17.84
N LYS A 193 -12.94 -3.73 18.11
CA LYS A 193 -14.16 -4.55 18.02
C LYS A 193 -14.41 -5.05 16.59
N ILE A 194 -14.24 -4.17 15.58
CA ILE A 194 -14.42 -4.52 14.17
C ILE A 194 -13.43 -5.60 13.77
N ILE A 195 -12.14 -5.41 14.06
CA ILE A 195 -11.09 -6.36 13.71
C ILE A 195 -11.31 -7.69 14.44
N SER A 196 -11.65 -7.66 15.73
CA SER A 196 -11.96 -8.86 16.50
C SER A 196 -13.10 -9.67 15.88
N ALA A 197 -14.19 -9.00 15.48
CA ALA A 197 -15.31 -9.67 14.81
C ALA A 197 -14.91 -10.32 13.49
N TYR A 198 -14.01 -9.69 12.73
CA TYR A 198 -13.58 -10.19 11.42
C TYR A 198 -12.54 -11.30 11.50
N LEU A 199 -11.67 -11.29 12.51
CA LEU A 199 -10.69 -12.34 12.71
C LEU A 199 -11.28 -13.63 13.27
N ASN A 200 -12.40 -13.54 14.02
CA ASN A 200 -13.06 -14.66 14.69
C ASN A 200 -14.20 -15.32 13.87
N CYS A 201 -14.38 -14.93 12.61
CA CYS A 201 -15.40 -15.49 11.71
C CYS A 201 -14.84 -16.60 10.84
#